data_c02aadd7ebfeaf8ef958d0e5bd61283c
#
_entry.id   c02aadd7ebfeaf8ef958d0e5bd61283c
#
_cell.length_a   1.000
_cell.length_b   1.000
_cell.length_c   1.000
_cell.angle_alpha   90.00
_cell.angle_beta   90.00
_cell.angle_gamma   90.00
#
_symmetry.space_group_name_H-M   'P 1'
#
loop_
_entity.id
_entity.type
_entity.pdbx_description
1 polymer ?
#
loop_
_entity_poly.entity_id
_entity_poly.type
_entity_poly.pdbx_seq_one_letter_code
_entity_poly.pdbx_strand_id
1 'polypeptide(L)'
;MAAPSDQHSAAHNAPTTAAAALKAGSGERIVTVGVPTDFAPQAPAGATDEYRCFVVDPGLTEDVMITGTEFQPGNPAIVHHSILFAATPEQVPAAEQLDAADPEPGYECFGGAMLPARGGVLAGLDESDWITAWAPGGDANELPEGYGMALPKGGRIV
;
A
#
# COMPACT_ATOMS: atom_id res chain seq x y z
N MET A 1 51.02 -10.49 -15.24
CA MET A 1 49.72 -10.68 -15.89
C MET A 1 48.70 -9.90 -15.09
N ALA A 2 48.19 -8.79 -15.62
CA ALA A 2 47.25 -7.93 -14.95
C ALA A 2 45.82 -8.38 -15.34
N ALA A 3 44.97 -8.53 -14.36
CA ALA A 3 43.55 -8.82 -14.58
C ALA A 3 42.81 -7.53 -15.00
N PRO A 4 41.80 -7.62 -15.87
CA PRO A 4 41.05 -6.45 -16.30
C PRO A 4 40.08 -5.97 -15.21
N SER A 5 40.07 -4.67 -15.00
CA SER A 5 39.15 -3.96 -14.12
C SER A 5 37.75 -3.96 -14.75
N ASP A 6 36.76 -4.51 -14.05
CA ASP A 6 35.36 -4.39 -14.41
C ASP A 6 34.86 -2.97 -14.19
N GLN A 7 34.58 -2.30 -15.31
CA GLN A 7 33.80 -1.07 -15.32
C GLN A 7 32.33 -1.42 -15.53
N HIS A 8 31.58 -1.55 -14.46
CA HIS A 8 30.12 -1.49 -14.49
C HIS A 8 29.65 -0.41 -13.53
N SER A 9 29.82 0.84 -13.94
CA SER A 9 29.15 1.97 -13.34
C SER A 9 28.45 2.76 -14.44
N ALA A 10 27.34 2.23 -14.92
CA ALA A 10 26.38 3.01 -15.69
C ALA A 10 25.31 3.50 -14.70
N ALA A 11 25.54 4.68 -14.14
CA ALA A 11 24.49 5.42 -13.46
C ALA A 11 23.43 5.78 -14.52
N HIS A 12 22.32 5.06 -14.53
CA HIS A 12 21.14 5.47 -15.25
C HIS A 12 20.51 6.66 -14.52
N ASN A 13 21.03 7.85 -14.78
CA ASN A 13 20.29 9.09 -14.54
C ASN A 13 19.22 9.22 -15.64
N ALA A 14 18.13 8.48 -15.52
CA ALA A 14 16.91 8.84 -16.23
C ALA A 14 16.40 10.14 -15.60
N PRO A 15 15.98 11.16 -16.41
CA PRO A 15 15.34 12.34 -15.86
C PRO A 15 14.09 11.86 -15.12
N THR A 16 14.03 12.09 -13.82
CA THR A 16 12.83 11.91 -13.03
C THR A 16 11.85 12.98 -13.50
N THR A 17 11.03 12.66 -14.47
CA THR A 17 9.83 13.45 -14.75
C THR A 17 9.01 13.36 -13.47
N ALA A 18 8.74 14.50 -12.83
CA ALA A 18 7.87 14.50 -11.66
C ALA A 18 6.56 13.79 -12.06
N ALA A 19 6.21 12.75 -11.33
CA ALA A 19 4.97 12.01 -11.54
C ALA A 19 3.80 13.01 -11.57
N ALA A 20 2.84 12.82 -12.45
CA ALA A 20 1.64 13.64 -12.46
C ALA A 20 0.87 13.37 -11.16
N ALA A 21 0.77 14.39 -10.30
CA ALA A 21 0.03 14.26 -9.05
C ALA A 21 -1.45 13.99 -9.33
N LEU A 22 -2.04 13.11 -8.52
CA LEU A 22 -3.47 12.79 -8.56
C LEU A 22 -4.31 14.07 -8.42
N LYS A 23 -5.36 14.20 -9.22
CA LYS A 23 -6.26 15.34 -9.19
C LYS A 23 -7.71 14.87 -9.03
N ALA A 24 -8.42 15.52 -8.10
CA ALA A 24 -9.85 15.24 -7.95
C ALA A 24 -10.63 15.76 -9.17
N GLY A 25 -11.46 14.90 -9.74
CA GLY A 25 -12.45 15.24 -10.73
C GLY A 25 -13.69 15.93 -10.15
N SER A 26 -14.71 16.14 -10.98
CA SER A 26 -15.98 16.74 -10.53
C SER A 26 -16.70 15.80 -9.57
N GLY A 27 -17.01 16.28 -8.36
CA GLY A 27 -17.66 15.50 -7.31
C GLY A 27 -16.73 14.58 -6.53
N GLU A 28 -15.44 14.60 -6.82
CA GLU A 28 -14.43 13.84 -6.10
C GLU A 28 -13.71 14.72 -5.06
N ARG A 29 -13.05 14.07 -4.12
CA ARG A 29 -12.13 14.70 -3.17
C ARG A 29 -10.89 13.84 -2.97
N ILE A 30 -9.77 14.47 -2.70
CA ILE A 30 -8.55 13.75 -2.27
C ILE A 30 -8.61 13.58 -0.75
N VAL A 31 -8.38 12.35 -0.30
CA VAL A 31 -8.17 12.02 1.10
C VAL A 31 -6.72 11.59 1.23
N THR A 32 -5.93 12.32 1.99
CA THR A 32 -4.54 11.98 2.29
C THR A 32 -4.48 11.23 3.61
N VAL A 33 -3.86 10.07 3.60
CA VAL A 33 -3.64 9.23 4.77
C VAL A 33 -2.16 8.86 4.84
N GLY A 34 -1.69 8.49 6.01
CA GLY A 34 -0.31 8.05 6.22
C GLY A 34 -0.23 7.01 7.31
N VAL A 35 0.87 6.29 7.36
CA VAL A 35 1.14 5.37 8.48
C VAL A 35 1.08 6.14 9.80
N PRO A 36 0.45 5.57 10.84
CA PRO A 36 0.17 6.30 12.08
C PRO A 36 1.42 6.66 12.88
N THR A 37 2.52 5.97 12.65
CA THR A 37 3.78 6.14 13.37
C THR A 37 4.96 5.89 12.45
N ASP A 38 6.04 6.64 12.62
CA ASP A 38 7.30 6.41 11.90
C ASP A 38 7.80 4.99 12.17
N PHE A 39 8.22 4.32 11.12
CA PHE A 39 8.74 2.96 11.17
C PHE A 39 10.14 2.89 10.54
N ALA A 40 11.07 2.24 11.24
CA ALA A 40 12.42 1.98 10.75
C ALA A 40 12.57 0.47 10.47
N PRO A 41 12.49 0.05 9.20
CA PRO A 41 12.49 -1.37 8.86
C PRO A 41 13.81 -2.06 9.25
N GLN A 42 13.71 -3.31 9.71
CA GLN A 42 14.82 -4.17 10.05
C GLN A 42 14.57 -5.56 9.45
N ALA A 43 15.12 -5.81 8.29
CA ALA A 43 14.94 -7.10 7.62
C ALA A 43 15.37 -8.26 8.57
N PRO A 44 14.61 -9.35 8.62
CA PRO A 44 14.95 -10.54 9.40
C PRO A 44 16.31 -11.12 9.00
N ALA A 45 16.96 -11.85 9.91
CA ALA A 45 18.27 -12.44 9.67
C ALA A 45 18.27 -13.32 8.41
N GLY A 46 19.10 -12.96 7.43
CA GLY A 46 19.22 -13.65 6.15
C GLY A 46 18.22 -13.20 5.07
N ALA A 47 17.35 -12.24 5.37
CA ALA A 47 16.47 -11.58 4.41
C ALA A 47 17.00 -10.20 4.00
N THR A 48 16.54 -9.69 2.88
CA THR A 48 16.82 -8.35 2.37
C THR A 48 15.65 -7.38 2.59
N ASP A 49 14.47 -7.94 2.81
CA ASP A 49 13.22 -7.19 2.89
C ASP A 49 12.46 -7.52 4.17
N GLU A 50 11.74 -6.55 4.67
CA GLU A 50 10.74 -6.68 5.72
C GLU A 50 9.37 -6.34 5.13
N TYR A 51 8.37 -7.16 5.45
CA TYR A 51 6.98 -6.96 5.04
C TYR A 51 6.16 -6.55 6.26
N ARG A 52 5.55 -5.36 6.18
CA ARG A 52 4.81 -4.80 7.30
C ARG A 52 3.51 -4.17 6.85
N CYS A 53 2.44 -4.52 7.52
CA CYS A 53 1.11 -3.97 7.29
C CYS A 53 0.77 -2.91 8.35
N PHE A 54 0.19 -1.81 7.91
CA PHE A 54 -0.26 -0.71 8.77
C PHE A 54 -1.75 -0.50 8.58
N VAL A 55 -2.49 -0.43 9.68
CA VAL A 55 -3.93 -0.16 9.67
C VAL A 55 -4.15 1.35 9.67
N VAL A 56 -4.72 1.88 8.60
CA VAL A 56 -4.90 3.32 8.42
C VAL A 56 -6.37 3.69 8.34
N ASP A 57 -6.82 4.63 9.17
CA ASP A 57 -8.18 5.16 9.16
C ASP A 57 -8.28 6.34 8.17
N PRO A 58 -9.03 6.22 7.08
CA PRO A 58 -9.28 7.32 6.16
C PRO A 58 -10.32 8.34 6.67
N GLY A 59 -10.91 8.13 7.84
CA GLY A 59 -11.88 9.03 8.46
C GLY A 59 -13.19 9.17 7.67
N LEU A 60 -13.65 8.12 7.00
CA LEU A 60 -14.84 8.17 6.15
C LEU A 60 -16.12 8.30 6.96
N THR A 61 -16.94 9.29 6.61
CA THR A 61 -18.28 9.51 7.19
C THR A 61 -19.41 8.88 6.39
N GLU A 62 -19.13 8.39 5.20
CA GLU A 62 -20.04 7.74 4.24
C GLU A 62 -19.29 6.68 3.43
N ASP A 63 -20.01 5.80 2.74
CA ASP A 63 -19.43 4.88 1.79
C ASP A 63 -18.87 5.65 0.59
N VAL A 64 -17.68 5.26 0.12
CA VAL A 64 -17.04 5.91 -1.02
C VAL A 64 -16.61 4.91 -2.07
N MET A 65 -16.43 5.42 -3.30
CA MET A 65 -15.73 4.72 -4.38
C MET A 65 -14.36 5.37 -4.57
N ILE A 66 -13.30 4.59 -4.44
CA ILE A 66 -11.94 5.02 -4.74
C ILE A 66 -11.76 4.97 -6.26
N THR A 67 -11.57 6.12 -6.89
CA THR A 67 -11.40 6.27 -8.34
C THR A 67 -9.95 6.44 -8.76
N GLY A 68 -9.06 6.73 -7.80
CA GLY A 68 -7.64 6.83 -8.04
C GLY A 68 -6.83 6.79 -6.75
N THR A 69 -5.55 6.50 -6.89
CA THR A 69 -4.59 6.40 -5.79
C THR A 69 -3.24 6.94 -6.20
N GLU A 70 -2.56 7.56 -5.25
CA GLU A 70 -1.17 7.95 -5.37
C GLU A 70 -0.43 7.55 -4.09
N PHE A 71 0.65 6.81 -4.24
CA PHE A 71 1.49 6.44 -3.10
C PHE A 71 2.77 7.28 -3.10
N GLN A 72 3.07 7.89 -1.96
CA GLN A 72 4.28 8.68 -1.74
C GLN A 72 5.14 8.01 -0.67
N PRO A 73 6.26 7.35 -1.04
CA PRO A 73 7.14 6.70 -0.07
C PRO A 73 7.82 7.74 0.82
N GLY A 74 7.82 7.51 2.13
CA GLY A 74 8.54 8.37 3.08
C GLY A 74 10.05 8.37 2.83
N ASN A 75 10.60 7.21 2.44
CA ASN A 75 12.00 7.09 2.01
C ASN A 75 12.10 6.24 0.74
N PRO A 76 12.18 6.86 -0.46
CA PRO A 76 12.19 6.14 -1.72
C PRO A 76 13.46 5.28 -1.95
N ALA A 77 14.48 5.43 -1.11
CA ALA A 77 15.71 4.63 -1.22
C ALA A 77 15.55 3.22 -0.62
N ILE A 78 14.54 3.01 0.22
CA ILE A 78 14.34 1.74 0.93
C ILE A 78 12.94 1.15 0.75
N VAL A 79 11.95 1.92 0.33
CA VAL A 79 10.60 1.40 0.06
C VAL A 79 10.61 0.65 -1.28
N HIS A 80 10.54 -0.69 -1.20
CA HIS A 80 10.61 -1.57 -2.36
C HIS A 80 9.28 -1.60 -3.14
N HIS A 81 8.16 -1.74 -2.45
CA HIS A 81 6.82 -1.62 -3.00
C HIS A 81 5.79 -1.37 -1.89
N SER A 82 4.59 -1.01 -2.29
CA SER A 82 3.44 -0.92 -1.40
C SER A 82 2.24 -1.56 -2.09
N ILE A 83 1.43 -2.27 -1.33
CA ILE A 83 0.13 -2.79 -1.77
C ILE A 83 -0.90 -2.26 -0.78
N LEU A 84 -2.01 -1.74 -1.30
CA LEU A 84 -3.11 -1.22 -0.50
C LEU A 84 -4.30 -2.17 -0.60
N PHE A 85 -4.82 -2.55 0.55
CA PHE A 85 -6.02 -3.38 0.68
C PHE A 85 -7.15 -2.61 1.37
N ALA A 86 -8.38 -2.86 0.97
CA ALA A 86 -9.57 -2.37 1.66
C ALA A 86 -9.98 -3.38 2.74
N ALA A 87 -9.96 -2.96 4.00
CA ALA A 87 -10.56 -3.73 5.09
C ALA A 87 -11.99 -3.22 5.35
N THR A 88 -12.98 -4.11 5.27
CA THR A 88 -14.37 -3.77 5.60
C THR A 88 -14.54 -3.54 7.10
N PRO A 89 -15.61 -2.87 7.54
CA PRO A 89 -15.89 -2.67 8.97
C PRO A 89 -15.90 -3.98 9.79
N GLU A 90 -16.28 -5.10 9.18
CA GLU A 90 -16.27 -6.43 9.82
C GLU A 90 -14.86 -6.98 9.98
N GLN A 91 -13.93 -6.59 9.10
CA GLN A 91 -12.51 -7.02 9.13
C GLN A 91 -11.66 -6.13 10.04
N VAL A 92 -12.08 -4.89 10.30
CA VAL A 92 -11.32 -3.93 11.11
C VAL A 92 -10.93 -4.47 12.48
N PRO A 93 -11.80 -5.13 13.26
CA PRO A 93 -11.39 -5.68 14.55
C PRO A 93 -10.26 -6.72 14.45
N ALA A 94 -10.22 -7.49 13.38
CA ALA A 94 -9.13 -8.45 13.15
C ALA A 94 -7.83 -7.74 12.79
N ALA A 95 -7.88 -6.69 11.96
CA ALA A 95 -6.72 -5.88 11.61
C ALA A 95 -6.12 -5.19 12.85
N GLU A 96 -6.98 -4.55 13.65
CA GLU A 96 -6.58 -3.89 14.90
C GLU A 96 -6.03 -4.88 15.94
N GLN A 97 -6.54 -6.12 15.97
CA GLN A 97 -6.02 -7.16 16.85
C GLN A 97 -4.62 -7.62 16.42
N LEU A 98 -4.35 -7.74 15.11
CA LEU A 98 -3.03 -8.08 14.58
C LEU A 98 -2.03 -6.96 14.93
N ASP A 99 -2.41 -5.70 14.69
CA ASP A 99 -1.59 -4.53 15.01
C ASP A 99 -1.28 -4.44 16.53
N ALA A 100 -2.29 -4.63 17.38
CA ALA A 100 -2.12 -4.59 18.83
C ALA A 100 -1.31 -5.77 19.41
N ALA A 101 -1.20 -6.88 18.68
CA ALA A 101 -0.44 -8.06 19.11
C ALA A 101 1.05 -7.95 18.78
N ASP A 102 1.43 -7.10 17.83
CA ASP A 102 2.81 -6.85 17.45
C ASP A 102 3.41 -5.75 18.36
N PRO A 103 4.62 -5.93 18.89
CA PRO A 103 5.26 -4.93 19.75
C PRO A 103 5.74 -3.68 19.00
N GLU A 104 5.86 -3.75 17.66
CA GLU A 104 6.29 -2.66 16.81
C GLU A 104 5.11 -2.05 16.04
N PRO A 105 5.24 -0.83 15.51
CA PRO A 105 4.17 -0.21 14.71
C PRO A 105 3.75 -1.06 13.52
N GLY A 106 2.45 -1.28 13.34
CA GLY A 106 1.93 -2.21 12.35
C GLY A 106 2.13 -3.67 12.77
N TYR A 107 1.98 -4.60 11.84
CA TYR A 107 2.19 -6.02 12.10
C TYR A 107 2.90 -6.71 10.94
N GLU A 108 3.65 -7.78 11.24
CA GLU A 108 4.31 -8.58 10.21
C GLU A 108 3.27 -9.25 9.31
N CYS A 109 3.42 -9.08 8.00
CA CYS A 109 2.52 -9.67 7.02
C CYS A 109 3.28 -10.08 5.75
N PHE A 110 2.75 -11.07 5.02
CA PHE A 110 3.33 -11.51 3.75
C PHE A 110 2.23 -12.05 2.84
N GLY A 111 2.21 -11.56 1.60
CA GLY A 111 1.27 -12.02 0.58
C GLY A 111 -0.16 -11.50 0.70
N GLY A 112 -0.40 -10.50 1.57
CA GLY A 112 -1.71 -9.87 1.75
C GLY A 112 -1.86 -9.29 3.16
N ALA A 113 -3.00 -8.66 3.43
CA ALA A 113 -3.31 -8.03 4.72
C ALA A 113 -3.58 -9.03 5.86
N MET A 114 -3.54 -10.34 5.59
CA MET A 114 -3.79 -11.44 6.55
C MET A 114 -5.14 -11.35 7.28
N LEU A 115 -6.12 -10.70 6.66
CA LEU A 115 -7.45 -10.54 7.22
C LEU A 115 -8.34 -11.73 6.87
N PRO A 116 -9.38 -12.00 7.69
CA PRO A 116 -10.36 -13.04 7.37
C PRO A 116 -11.00 -12.78 6.01
N ALA A 117 -11.13 -13.84 5.19
CA ALA A 117 -11.85 -13.76 3.93
C ALA A 117 -13.28 -13.27 4.15
N ARG A 118 -13.78 -12.45 3.23
CA ARG A 118 -15.19 -12.05 3.22
C ARG A 118 -16.05 -13.30 3.03
N GLY A 119 -17.05 -13.50 3.88
CA GLY A 119 -17.78 -14.74 4.05
C GLY A 119 -18.32 -15.40 2.77
N GLY A 120 -18.23 -16.73 2.73
CA GLY A 120 -18.78 -17.62 1.72
C GLY A 120 -17.80 -18.69 1.25
N VAL A 121 -18.33 -19.74 0.66
CA VAL A 121 -17.54 -20.91 0.15
C VAL A 121 -16.60 -20.51 -1.01
N LEU A 122 -16.81 -19.36 -1.63
CA LEU A 122 -15.99 -18.81 -2.71
C LEU A 122 -15.05 -17.67 -2.25
N ALA A 123 -14.97 -17.41 -0.96
CA ALA A 123 -14.18 -16.32 -0.39
C ALA A 123 -12.68 -16.39 -0.75
N GLY A 124 -12.15 -17.56 -1.05
CA GLY A 124 -10.76 -17.72 -1.52
C GLY A 124 -10.50 -17.34 -2.98
N LEU A 125 -11.55 -16.95 -3.72
CA LEU A 125 -11.45 -16.51 -5.13
C LEU A 125 -11.75 -15.02 -5.29
N ASP A 126 -12.22 -14.37 -4.24
CA ASP A 126 -12.53 -12.93 -4.25
C ASP A 126 -11.33 -12.15 -3.70
N GLU A 127 -10.44 -11.74 -4.58
CA GLU A 127 -9.33 -10.82 -4.29
C GLU A 127 -9.80 -9.36 -4.26
N SER A 128 -11.10 -9.11 -4.03
CA SER A 128 -11.73 -7.80 -4.12
C SER A 128 -11.25 -6.77 -3.09
N ASP A 129 -10.37 -7.16 -2.18
CA ASP A 129 -9.80 -6.27 -1.17
C ASP A 129 -8.60 -5.46 -1.68
N TRP A 130 -8.04 -5.82 -2.83
CA TRP A 130 -6.92 -5.12 -3.45
C TRP A 130 -7.36 -3.78 -4.02
N ILE A 131 -6.78 -2.70 -3.52
CA ILE A 131 -7.01 -1.35 -4.05
C ILE A 131 -5.99 -1.04 -5.14
N THR A 132 -4.71 -1.12 -4.83
CA THR A 132 -3.63 -0.78 -5.75
C THR A 132 -2.30 -1.34 -5.28
N ALA A 133 -1.30 -1.30 -6.16
CA ALA A 133 0.09 -1.50 -5.82
C ALA A 133 0.95 -0.38 -6.40
N TRP A 134 2.04 -0.09 -5.73
CA TRP A 134 3.08 0.83 -6.16
C TRP A 134 4.46 0.18 -6.07
N ALA A 135 5.32 0.53 -7.00
CA ALA A 135 6.75 0.21 -6.97
C ALA A 135 7.55 1.44 -7.42
N PRO A 136 8.86 1.52 -7.16
CA PRO A 136 9.71 2.64 -7.56
C PRO A 136 9.57 3.01 -9.02
N GLY A 137 9.25 4.28 -9.29
CA GLY A 137 8.95 4.78 -10.62
C GLY A 137 7.47 4.69 -11.02
N GLY A 138 6.61 4.15 -10.16
CA GLY A 138 5.15 4.17 -10.37
C GLY A 138 4.56 5.56 -10.17
N ASP A 139 3.63 5.91 -11.05
CA ASP A 139 2.84 7.15 -11.02
C ASP A 139 1.52 6.95 -10.24
N ALA A 140 0.73 8.02 -10.15
CA ALA A 140 -0.66 7.92 -9.71
C ALA A 140 -1.44 6.94 -10.61
N ASN A 141 -2.31 6.15 -9.98
CA ASN A 141 -3.17 5.20 -10.67
C ASN A 141 -4.60 5.73 -10.65
N GLU A 142 -5.16 6.00 -11.81
CA GLU A 142 -6.55 6.45 -11.97
C GLU A 142 -7.35 5.36 -12.68
N LEU A 143 -8.53 5.04 -12.14
CA LEU A 143 -9.44 4.09 -12.78
C LEU A 143 -10.18 4.77 -13.94
N PRO A 144 -10.59 4.01 -14.96
CA PRO A 144 -11.41 4.55 -16.04
C PRO A 144 -12.71 5.18 -15.52
N GLU A 145 -13.21 6.19 -16.22
CA GLU A 145 -14.45 6.86 -15.87
C GLU A 145 -15.62 5.86 -15.65
N GLY A 146 -16.33 6.03 -14.56
CA GLY A 146 -17.43 5.15 -14.14
C GLY A 146 -17.00 3.91 -13.35
N TYR A 147 -15.72 3.74 -13.11
CA TYR A 147 -15.18 2.65 -12.26
C TYR A 147 -14.69 3.18 -10.93
N GLY A 148 -14.76 2.34 -9.92
CA GLY A 148 -14.24 2.65 -8.58
C GLY A 148 -14.23 1.41 -7.72
N MET A 149 -13.42 1.43 -6.67
CA MET A 149 -13.36 0.37 -5.66
C MET A 149 -14.07 0.82 -4.40
N ALA A 150 -15.00 0.00 -3.91
CA ALA A 150 -15.80 0.36 -2.74
C ALA A 150 -14.97 0.32 -1.47
N LEU A 151 -15.01 1.41 -0.70
CA LEU A 151 -14.54 1.45 0.68
C LEU A 151 -15.71 1.92 1.56
N PRO A 152 -16.32 1.03 2.34
CA PRO A 152 -17.45 1.38 3.20
C PRO A 152 -17.04 2.32 4.34
N LYS A 153 -17.98 3.11 4.81
CA LYS A 153 -17.85 3.87 6.05
C LYS A 153 -17.40 2.98 7.20
N GLY A 154 -16.39 3.43 7.93
CA GLY A 154 -15.79 2.67 9.03
C GLY A 154 -14.79 1.60 8.59
N GLY A 155 -14.60 1.41 7.28
CA GLY A 155 -13.51 0.59 6.74
C GLY A 155 -12.14 1.21 6.98
N ARG A 156 -11.10 0.45 6.70
CA ARG A 156 -9.70 0.85 6.80
C ARG A 156 -8.96 0.57 5.50
N ILE A 157 -7.82 1.21 5.35
CA ILE A 157 -6.79 0.83 4.39
C ILE A 157 -5.69 0.09 5.16
N VAL A 158 -5.26 -1.02 4.62
CA VAL A 158 -4.14 -1.79 5.15
C VAL A 158 -3.05 -1.89 4.11
#